data_bdb32914fc65d80bcbfe253d1793fc98
#
_entry.id   bdb32914fc65d80bcbfe253d1793fc98
#
_cell.length_a   1.000
_cell.length_b   1.000
_cell.length_c   1.000
_cell.angle_alpha   90.00
_cell.angle_beta   90.00
_cell.angle_gamma   90.00
#
_symmetry.space_group_name_H-M   'P 1'
#
loop_
_entity.id
_entity.type
_entity.pdbx_description
1 polymer ?
#
loop_
_entity_poly.entity_id
_entity_poly.type
_entity_poly.pdbx_seq_one_letter_code
_entity_poly.pdbx_strand_id
1 'polypeptide(L)'
;LWFNLGAFVLPGGLLLLQAQLLRKAVQEANWWVRLGLTLVQLSALAFAMQGVLPLDQRGVDAAASRLHVLMWMLWWIAFVPGALLLALGQRQRRGLAVMSAAVGVLVPLLAVWAPIGVWVGLAQRLAFVLWFGWWLLVSRCLICTSASAPKSSPPAGR
;
A
#
# COMPACT_ATOMS: atom_id res chain seq x y z
N LEU A 1 8.41 -6.88 21.53
CA LEU A 1 7.44 -7.68 20.79
C LEU A 1 6.10 -6.95 20.61
N TRP A 2 5.44 -6.54 21.70
CA TRP A 2 4.10 -5.90 21.67
C TRP A 2 4.05 -4.64 20.82
N PHE A 3 5.09 -3.80 20.86
CA PHE A 3 5.20 -2.61 20.02
C PHE A 3 5.17 -2.97 18.52
N ASN A 4 5.95 -3.97 18.10
CA ASN A 4 6.02 -4.38 16.69
C ASN A 4 4.68 -4.97 16.20
N LEU A 5 4.00 -5.74 17.04
CA LEU A 5 2.68 -6.26 16.74
C LEU A 5 1.66 -5.13 16.53
N GLY A 6 1.64 -4.15 17.44
CA GLY A 6 0.73 -3.00 17.35
C GLY A 6 1.07 -2.03 16.23
N ALA A 7 2.36 -1.79 15.97
CA ALA A 7 2.80 -0.78 15.01
C ALA A 7 2.84 -1.29 13.55
N PHE A 8 3.07 -2.57 13.32
CA PHE A 8 3.25 -3.13 11.98
C PHE A 8 2.25 -4.23 11.65
N VAL A 9 2.10 -5.26 12.50
CA VAL A 9 1.29 -6.42 12.18
C VAL A 9 -0.19 -6.08 12.14
N LEU A 10 -0.69 -5.37 13.15
CA LEU A 10 -2.10 -5.00 13.23
C LEU A 10 -2.51 -4.06 12.08
N PRO A 11 -1.86 -2.90 11.84
CA PRO A 11 -2.25 -2.03 10.74
C PRO A 11 -2.01 -2.68 9.37
N GLY A 12 -0.92 -3.42 9.18
CA GLY A 12 -0.66 -4.14 7.94
C GLY A 12 -1.72 -5.23 7.67
N GLY A 13 -2.12 -5.97 8.70
CA GLY A 13 -3.20 -6.96 8.61
C GLY A 13 -4.56 -6.34 8.27
N LEU A 14 -4.89 -5.19 8.86
CA LEU A 14 -6.11 -4.44 8.52
C LEU A 14 -6.10 -3.98 7.07
N LEU A 15 -4.95 -3.48 6.58
CA LEU A 15 -4.82 -3.09 5.17
C LEU A 15 -4.94 -4.29 4.23
N LEU A 16 -4.42 -5.46 4.59
CA LEU A 16 -4.60 -6.69 3.82
C LEU A 16 -6.07 -7.10 3.71
N LEU A 17 -6.81 -7.07 4.83
CA LEU A 17 -8.24 -7.33 4.82
C LEU A 17 -8.99 -6.32 3.96
N GLN A 18 -8.69 -5.03 4.11
CA GLN A 18 -9.27 -3.97 3.29
C GLN A 18 -8.97 -4.17 1.80
N ALA A 19 -7.73 -4.56 1.44
CA ALA A 19 -7.36 -4.87 0.06
C ALA A 19 -8.17 -6.04 -0.51
N GLN A 20 -8.41 -7.07 0.27
CA GLN A 20 -9.25 -8.21 -0.15
C GLN A 20 -10.69 -7.79 -0.43
N LEU A 21 -11.26 -6.94 0.43
CA LEU A 21 -12.62 -6.40 0.23
C LEU A 21 -12.68 -5.53 -1.02
N LEU A 22 -11.69 -4.65 -1.23
CA LEU A 22 -11.58 -3.81 -2.42
C LEU A 22 -11.43 -4.66 -3.70
N ARG A 23 -10.65 -5.74 -3.68
CA ARG A 23 -10.52 -6.64 -4.83
C ARG A 23 -11.86 -7.23 -5.26
N LYS A 24 -12.69 -7.60 -4.30
CA LYS A 24 -14.06 -8.09 -4.60
C LYS A 24 -14.92 -7.00 -5.22
N ALA A 25 -14.81 -5.76 -4.71
CA ALA A 25 -15.57 -4.61 -5.22
C ALA A 25 -15.14 -4.14 -6.62
N VAL A 26 -13.87 -4.38 -7.01
CA VAL A 26 -13.31 -3.93 -8.29
C VAL A 26 -13.03 -5.08 -9.28
N GLN A 27 -13.74 -6.21 -9.15
CA GLN A 27 -13.53 -7.37 -10.03
C GLN A 27 -13.72 -7.05 -11.53
N GLU A 28 -14.64 -6.16 -11.85
CA GLU A 28 -14.94 -5.70 -13.21
C GLU A 28 -14.10 -4.48 -13.63
N ALA A 29 -13.23 -3.98 -12.75
CA ALA A 29 -12.34 -2.87 -13.10
C ALA A 29 -11.29 -3.31 -14.14
N ASN A 30 -10.72 -2.31 -14.83
CA ASN A 30 -9.65 -2.55 -15.79
C ASN A 30 -8.43 -3.23 -15.12
N TRP A 31 -7.62 -3.90 -15.90
CA TRP A 31 -6.50 -4.70 -15.40
C TRP A 31 -5.44 -3.87 -14.67
N TRP A 32 -5.28 -2.58 -15.00
CA TRP A 32 -4.37 -1.66 -14.30
C TRP A 32 -4.74 -1.53 -12.82
N VAL A 33 -6.03 -1.34 -12.54
CA VAL A 33 -6.54 -1.25 -11.16
C VAL A 33 -6.34 -2.57 -10.43
N ARG A 34 -6.64 -3.69 -11.07
CA ARG A 34 -6.52 -5.02 -10.46
C ARG A 34 -5.07 -5.36 -10.13
N LEU A 35 -4.14 -5.14 -11.07
CA LEU A 35 -2.71 -5.39 -10.86
C LEU A 35 -2.14 -4.42 -9.83
N GLY A 36 -2.48 -3.12 -9.95
CA GLY A 36 -2.08 -2.11 -8.98
C GLY A 36 -2.49 -2.47 -7.56
N LEU A 37 -3.74 -2.89 -7.37
CA LEU A 37 -4.25 -3.32 -6.06
C LEU A 37 -3.53 -4.57 -5.53
N THR A 38 -3.16 -5.53 -6.40
CA THR A 38 -2.38 -6.70 -6.01
C THR A 38 -0.99 -6.31 -5.51
N LEU A 39 -0.31 -5.39 -6.19
CA LEU A 39 1.02 -4.92 -5.77
C LEU A 39 0.96 -4.11 -4.47
N VAL A 40 -0.06 -3.27 -4.30
CA VAL A 40 -0.26 -2.55 -3.03
C VAL A 40 -0.61 -3.51 -1.89
N GLN A 41 -1.32 -4.59 -2.18
CA GLN A 41 -1.57 -5.66 -1.20
C GLN A 41 -0.27 -6.38 -0.80
N LEU A 42 0.61 -6.67 -1.76
CA LEU A 42 1.94 -7.22 -1.49
C LEU A 42 2.78 -6.26 -0.62
N SER A 43 2.69 -4.96 -0.89
CA SER A 43 3.31 -3.92 -0.06
C SER A 43 2.79 -3.96 1.38
N ALA A 44 1.48 -4.08 1.59
CA ALA A 44 0.89 -4.18 2.92
C ALA A 44 1.32 -5.46 3.67
N LEU A 45 1.46 -6.59 2.95
CA LEU A 45 2.01 -7.81 3.50
C LEU A 45 3.46 -7.63 3.95
N ALA A 46 4.29 -7.05 3.09
CA ALA A 46 5.69 -6.77 3.41
C ALA A 46 5.83 -5.84 4.62
N PHE A 47 4.94 -4.83 4.74
CA PHE A 47 4.89 -3.96 5.92
C PHE A 47 4.54 -4.74 7.19
N ALA A 48 3.51 -5.61 7.16
CA ALA A 48 3.14 -6.45 8.31
C ALA A 48 4.29 -7.39 8.73
N MET A 49 4.99 -7.96 7.77
CA MET A 49 6.11 -8.88 8.01
C MET A 49 7.31 -8.21 8.69
N GLN A 50 7.50 -6.90 8.55
CA GLN A 50 8.54 -6.18 9.31
C GLN A 50 8.29 -6.25 10.82
N GLY A 51 7.04 -6.32 11.26
CA GLY A 51 6.70 -6.48 12.67
C GLY A 51 6.94 -7.88 13.22
N VAL A 52 6.89 -8.90 12.35
CA VAL A 52 7.16 -10.31 12.70
C VAL A 52 8.66 -10.60 12.69
N LEU A 53 9.41 -9.89 11.84
CA LEU A 53 10.86 -10.07 11.65
C LEU A 53 11.62 -8.91 12.34
N PRO A 54 11.84 -8.96 13.65
CA PRO A 54 12.53 -7.88 14.36
C PRO A 54 13.99 -7.81 13.95
N LEU A 55 14.57 -6.61 14.02
CA LEU A 55 16.01 -6.43 13.88
C LEU A 55 16.73 -7.15 15.02
N ASP A 56 17.74 -7.95 14.67
CA ASP A 56 18.59 -8.63 15.65
C ASP A 56 19.63 -7.64 16.19
N GLN A 57 19.78 -7.60 17.52
CA GLN A 57 20.78 -6.76 18.20
C GLN A 57 22.22 -7.21 17.89
N ARG A 58 22.41 -8.41 17.36
CA ARG A 58 23.73 -8.96 16.96
C ARG A 58 24.30 -8.28 15.72
N GLY A 59 23.52 -7.50 15.01
CA GLY A 59 23.94 -6.71 13.85
C GLY A 59 23.16 -6.98 12.58
N VAL A 60 23.47 -6.19 11.56
CA VAL A 60 22.76 -6.23 10.26
C VAL A 60 23.02 -7.51 9.47
N ASP A 61 24.09 -8.25 9.79
CA ASP A 61 24.45 -9.50 9.10
C ASP A 61 23.68 -10.72 9.58
N ALA A 62 22.97 -10.61 10.70
CA ALA A 62 22.10 -11.69 11.19
C ALA A 62 20.96 -11.96 10.20
N ALA A 63 20.60 -13.23 10.02
CA ALA A 63 19.55 -13.64 9.06
C ALA A 63 18.21 -12.93 9.29
N ALA A 64 17.81 -12.70 10.55
CA ALA A 64 16.60 -11.96 10.90
C ALA A 64 16.65 -10.49 10.42
N SER A 65 17.80 -9.82 10.61
CA SER A 65 18.00 -8.45 10.14
C SER A 65 17.96 -8.34 8.62
N ARG A 66 18.56 -9.30 7.91
CA ARG A 66 18.51 -9.36 6.43
C ARG A 66 17.06 -9.52 5.94
N LEU A 67 16.28 -10.40 6.56
CA LEU A 67 14.88 -10.58 6.21
C LEU A 67 14.05 -9.32 6.49
N HIS A 68 14.30 -8.63 7.61
CA HIS A 68 13.65 -7.36 7.90
C HIS A 68 13.94 -6.30 6.82
N VAL A 69 15.20 -6.18 6.40
CA VAL A 69 15.61 -5.25 5.32
C VAL A 69 14.97 -5.65 4.00
N LEU A 70 14.88 -6.95 3.67
CA LEU A 70 14.19 -7.41 2.48
C LEU A 70 12.70 -7.04 2.49
N MET A 71 12.02 -7.19 3.63
CA MET A 71 10.62 -6.77 3.78
C MET A 71 10.46 -5.25 3.66
N TRP A 72 11.40 -4.47 4.21
CA TRP A 72 11.45 -3.02 4.02
C TRP A 72 11.57 -2.65 2.54
N MET A 73 12.50 -3.28 1.82
CA MET A 73 12.69 -3.07 0.39
C MET A 73 11.43 -3.46 -0.40
N LEU A 74 10.87 -4.64 -0.13
CA LEU A 74 9.68 -5.14 -0.80
C LEU A 74 8.47 -4.22 -0.58
N TRP A 75 8.33 -3.61 0.61
CA TRP A 75 7.27 -2.68 0.92
C TRP A 75 7.17 -1.55 -0.09
N TRP A 76 8.24 -0.78 -0.31
CA TRP A 76 8.19 0.36 -1.23
C TRP A 76 8.37 -0.05 -2.71
N ILE A 77 9.14 -1.09 -3.01
CA ILE A 77 9.31 -1.61 -4.39
C ILE A 77 7.98 -2.12 -4.95
N ALA A 78 7.15 -2.77 -4.15
CA ALA A 78 5.82 -3.19 -4.57
C ALA A 78 4.82 -2.01 -4.59
N PHE A 79 4.96 -1.06 -3.65
CA PHE A 79 4.07 0.09 -3.55
C PHE A 79 4.17 1.01 -4.75
N VAL A 80 5.38 1.36 -5.21
CA VAL A 80 5.61 2.31 -6.31
C VAL A 80 4.86 1.93 -7.58
N PRO A 81 5.12 0.75 -8.19
CA PRO A 81 4.39 0.36 -9.38
C PRO A 81 2.91 0.16 -9.11
N GLY A 82 2.53 -0.30 -7.92
CA GLY A 82 1.13 -0.43 -7.51
C GLY A 82 0.38 0.89 -7.54
N ALA A 83 0.94 1.94 -6.93
CA ALA A 83 0.37 3.29 -6.91
C ALA A 83 0.30 3.92 -8.33
N LEU A 84 1.34 3.72 -9.15
CA LEU A 84 1.37 4.21 -10.52
C LEU A 84 0.33 3.51 -11.40
N LEU A 85 0.18 2.19 -11.28
CA LEU A 85 -0.84 1.44 -12.00
C LEU A 85 -2.25 1.85 -11.60
N LEU A 86 -2.49 2.12 -10.30
CA LEU A 86 -3.76 2.68 -9.83
C LEU A 86 -3.98 4.08 -10.38
N ALA A 87 -2.95 4.94 -10.46
CA ALA A 87 -3.05 6.24 -11.10
C ALA A 87 -3.45 6.13 -12.58
N LEU A 88 -2.82 5.23 -13.34
CA LEU A 88 -3.14 4.97 -14.74
C LEU A 88 -4.56 4.40 -14.90
N GLY A 89 -4.96 3.48 -14.04
CA GLY A 89 -6.29 2.88 -14.06
C GLY A 89 -7.42 3.85 -13.69
N GLN A 90 -7.09 4.90 -12.93
CA GLN A 90 -8.02 5.94 -12.45
C GLN A 90 -7.82 7.31 -13.14
N ARG A 91 -7.17 7.34 -14.29
CA ARG A 91 -6.82 8.59 -15.01
C ARG A 91 -8.01 9.52 -15.30
N GLN A 92 -9.21 8.99 -15.41
CA GLN A 92 -10.44 9.78 -15.56
C GLN A 92 -10.75 10.61 -14.30
N ARG A 93 -10.28 10.15 -13.12
CA ARG A 93 -10.36 10.86 -11.85
C ARG A 93 -9.04 11.55 -11.57
N ARG A 94 -8.79 12.66 -12.26
CA ARG A 94 -7.51 13.37 -12.26
C ARG A 94 -6.91 13.57 -10.86
N GLY A 95 -7.73 13.98 -9.87
CA GLY A 95 -7.27 14.19 -8.50
C GLY A 95 -6.71 12.91 -7.86
N LEU A 96 -7.42 11.78 -7.99
CA LEU A 96 -6.97 10.49 -7.48
C LEU A 96 -5.73 9.97 -8.20
N ALA A 97 -5.68 10.13 -9.52
CA ALA A 97 -4.54 9.73 -10.33
C ALA A 97 -3.27 10.53 -9.97
N VAL A 98 -3.37 11.87 -9.90
CA VAL A 98 -2.26 12.74 -9.52
C VAL A 98 -1.78 12.43 -8.10
N MET A 99 -2.71 12.28 -7.14
CA MET A 99 -2.36 11.94 -5.77
C MET A 99 -1.64 10.58 -5.69
N SER A 100 -2.14 9.55 -6.38
CA SER A 100 -1.51 8.23 -6.39
C SER A 100 -0.12 8.26 -7.02
N ALA A 101 0.06 8.98 -8.11
CA ALA A 101 1.37 9.17 -8.73
C ALA A 101 2.33 9.95 -7.82
N ALA A 102 1.87 11.04 -7.21
CA ALA A 102 2.69 11.86 -6.30
C ALA A 102 3.14 11.05 -5.07
N VAL A 103 2.23 10.34 -4.41
CA VAL A 103 2.58 9.53 -3.23
C VAL A 103 3.46 8.34 -3.63
N GLY A 104 3.22 7.73 -4.81
CA GLY A 104 4.07 6.68 -5.36
C GLY A 104 5.53 7.10 -5.56
N VAL A 105 5.77 8.40 -5.81
CA VAL A 105 7.14 8.98 -5.92
C VAL A 105 7.66 9.46 -4.56
N LEU A 106 6.83 10.13 -3.77
CA LEU A 106 7.26 10.74 -2.50
C LEU A 106 7.64 9.69 -1.43
N VAL A 107 6.92 8.57 -1.37
CA VAL A 107 7.20 7.50 -0.39
C VAL A 107 8.62 6.94 -0.55
N PRO A 108 9.06 6.47 -1.72
CA PRO A 108 10.43 5.99 -1.87
C PRO A 108 11.49 7.09 -1.71
N LEU A 109 11.20 8.33 -2.11
CA LEU A 109 12.10 9.45 -1.87
C LEU A 109 12.34 9.66 -0.37
N LEU A 110 11.29 9.63 0.44
CA LEU A 110 11.41 9.75 1.90
C LEU A 110 12.03 8.50 2.54
N ALA A 111 11.69 7.30 2.03
CA ALA A 111 12.17 6.05 2.61
C ALA A 111 13.66 5.78 2.35
N VAL A 112 14.18 6.17 1.16
CA VAL A 112 15.51 5.78 0.68
C VAL A 112 16.47 6.95 0.54
N TRP A 113 16.01 8.11 0.04
CA TRP A 113 16.87 9.23 -0.33
C TRP A 113 16.93 10.36 0.70
N ALA A 114 15.87 10.54 1.50
CA ALA A 114 15.82 11.61 2.50
C ALA A 114 16.54 11.29 3.83
N PRO A 115 16.85 10.04 4.19
CA PRO A 115 17.48 9.74 5.47
C PRO A 115 18.97 10.12 5.48
N ILE A 116 19.27 11.39 5.71
CA ILE A 116 20.63 11.88 5.93
C ILE A 116 20.73 12.31 7.38
N GLY A 117 21.53 11.60 8.18
CA GLY A 117 21.83 11.97 9.57
C GLY A 117 20.65 11.88 10.55
N VAL A 118 20.44 12.91 11.35
CA VAL A 118 19.47 12.94 12.47
C VAL A 118 18.00 12.80 12.04
N TRP A 119 17.67 13.08 10.79
CA TRP A 119 16.29 13.10 10.25
C TRP A 119 15.77 11.77 9.73
N VAL A 120 16.58 10.71 9.74
CA VAL A 120 16.19 9.35 9.25
C VAL A 120 14.85 8.90 9.83
N GLY A 121 14.69 8.98 11.14
CA GLY A 121 13.48 8.52 11.82
C GLY A 121 12.24 9.34 11.47
N LEU A 122 12.40 10.66 11.22
CA LEU A 122 11.30 11.51 10.82
C LEU A 122 10.88 11.23 9.36
N ALA A 123 11.84 11.10 8.45
CA ALA A 123 11.56 10.79 7.04
C ALA A 123 10.80 9.46 6.89
N GLN A 124 11.21 8.43 7.62
CA GLN A 124 10.51 7.14 7.62
C GLN A 124 9.07 7.25 8.16
N ARG A 125 8.86 8.00 9.25
CA ARG A 125 7.51 8.23 9.78
C ARG A 125 6.62 8.98 8.80
N LEU A 126 7.16 9.99 8.12
CA LEU A 126 6.44 10.73 7.07
C LEU A 126 6.09 9.82 5.88
N ALA A 127 7.01 8.93 5.47
CA ALA A 127 6.72 7.94 4.43
C ALA A 127 5.55 7.03 4.82
N PHE A 128 5.49 6.57 6.08
CA PHE A 128 4.36 5.77 6.56
C PHE A 128 3.06 6.57 6.63
N VAL A 129 3.09 7.80 7.15
CA VAL A 129 1.90 8.66 7.22
C VAL A 129 1.33 8.92 5.82
N LEU A 130 2.17 9.21 4.84
CA LEU A 130 1.77 9.39 3.45
C LEU A 130 1.18 8.10 2.87
N TRP A 131 1.80 6.96 3.10
CA TRP A 131 1.35 5.67 2.62
C TRP A 131 0.00 5.26 3.22
N PHE A 132 -0.19 5.38 4.54
CA PHE A 132 -1.47 5.10 5.21
C PHE A 132 -2.56 6.09 4.79
N GLY A 133 -2.25 7.39 4.74
CA GLY A 133 -3.19 8.42 4.30
C GLY A 133 -3.67 8.19 2.86
N TRP A 134 -2.75 7.84 1.97
CA TRP A 134 -3.08 7.46 0.60
C TRP A 134 -4.00 6.23 0.55
N TRP A 135 -3.70 5.18 1.32
CA TRP A 135 -4.52 3.98 1.42
C TRP A 135 -5.96 4.30 1.82
N LEU A 136 -6.15 5.12 2.86
CA LEU A 136 -7.47 5.53 3.33
C LEU A 136 -8.25 6.29 2.26
N LEU A 137 -7.59 7.19 1.54
CA LEU A 137 -8.23 7.99 0.50
C LEU A 137 -8.62 7.14 -0.72
N VAL A 138 -7.69 6.32 -1.21
CA VAL A 138 -7.94 5.44 -2.38
C VAL A 138 -9.05 4.45 -2.09
N SER A 139 -9.03 3.81 -0.91
CA SER A 139 -10.06 2.83 -0.56
C SER A 139 -11.45 3.46 -0.46
N ARG A 140 -11.59 4.65 0.14
CA ARG A 140 -12.87 5.37 0.17
C ARG A 140 -13.36 5.70 -1.24
N CYS A 141 -12.48 6.22 -2.09
CA CYS A 141 -12.83 6.55 -3.48
C CYS A 141 -13.28 5.31 -4.28
N LEU A 142 -12.62 4.18 -4.13
CA LEU A 142 -12.96 2.93 -4.83
C LEU A 142 -14.31 2.36 -4.34
N ILE A 143 -14.56 2.37 -3.04
CA ILE A 143 -15.83 1.90 -2.45
C ILE A 143 -17.01 2.77 -2.92
N CYS A 144 -16.87 4.10 -2.86
CA CYS A 144 -17.92 5.00 -3.31
C CYS A 144 -18.27 4.78 -4.80
N THR A 145 -17.30 4.38 -5.61
CA THR A 145 -17.52 4.13 -7.04
C THR A 145 -18.28 2.84 -7.29
N SER A 146 -17.93 1.77 -6.59
CA SER A 146 -18.65 0.50 -6.74
C SER A 146 -20.09 0.58 -6.24
N ALA A 147 -20.38 1.45 -5.26
CA ALA A 147 -21.73 1.66 -4.75
C ALA A 147 -22.61 2.46 -5.73
N SER A 148 -22.02 3.30 -6.59
CA SER A 148 -22.74 4.15 -7.56
C SER A 148 -22.95 3.51 -8.93
N ALA A 149 -22.39 2.34 -9.19
CA ALA A 149 -22.62 1.61 -10.44
C ALA A 149 -24.08 1.16 -10.52
N PRO A 150 -24.84 1.51 -11.59
CA PRO A 150 -26.19 1.05 -11.74
C PRO A 150 -26.22 -0.47 -11.76
N LYS A 151 -27.00 -1.08 -10.86
CA LYS A 151 -27.26 -2.52 -10.92
C LYS A 151 -27.87 -2.81 -12.30
N SER A 152 -27.19 -3.56 -13.12
CA SER A 152 -27.74 -4.03 -14.40
C SER A 152 -29.09 -4.68 -14.11
N SER A 153 -30.14 -4.13 -14.70
CA SER A 153 -31.49 -4.73 -14.65
C SER A 153 -31.37 -6.17 -15.18
N PRO A 154 -32.02 -7.17 -14.54
CA PRO A 154 -32.05 -8.50 -15.07
C PRO A 154 -32.61 -8.45 -16.49
N PRO A 155 -32.08 -9.25 -17.44
CA PRO A 155 -32.62 -9.31 -18.80
C PRO A 155 -34.10 -9.66 -18.70
N ALA A 156 -34.94 -8.81 -19.29
CA ALA A 156 -36.37 -9.08 -19.44
C ALA A 156 -36.51 -10.43 -20.13
N GLY A 157 -37.04 -11.42 -19.43
CA GLY A 157 -37.20 -12.76 -19.90
C GLY A 157 -37.99 -12.77 -21.23
N ARG A 158 -37.43 -13.45 -22.19
CA ARG A 158 -38.16 -13.91 -23.41
C ARG A 158 -38.81 -15.25 -23.10
#